data_611cebdf0a25d2856828a5a7cbea60ef
#
_entry.id   611cebdf0a25d2856828a5a7cbea60ef
#
_cell.length_a   1.000
_cell.length_b   1.000
_cell.length_c   1.000
_cell.angle_alpha   90.00
_cell.angle_beta   90.00
_cell.angle_gamma   90.00
#
_symmetry.space_group_name_H-M   'P 1'
#
loop_
_entity.id
_entity.type
_entity.pdbx_description
1 polymer ?
#
loop_
_entity_poly.entity_id
_entity_poly.type
_entity_poly.pdbx_seq_one_letter_code
_entity_poly.pdbx_strand_id
1 'polypeptide(L)'
;MTDTLSNTNFNGITPEIKEILDECPDSAKTGYVYYSEETHKMEPELLKTWEAFADKYEKNWNDYEKQVWEEAKASNTVSVHFLGISESVFDKLEWRGEKCSWDTFKSGNYVLVDYGDKYAEHPVSYYQTGDIFQMDYKNGNQKDYEVIGEALMPYALDYPYADCIYITVLVPEEEYITQTGNESAMYAAIDAKKGEDKQIKEYIDKNILKENDMINVFSVLDMKESFQRYVSKYYMIGSFLVVILAFIGIMNFFNTTATSVISRKKELALLEVVGMTKKQVSKMLVTEGFLYLGGAFVIAVLLIVFGAKQILVNTLGTAFFFRLHLTIVPCVLMIPILVGIAYVIPKYQFEKMSRESIVERIRKE
;
A
#
# COMPACT_ATOMS: atom_id res chain seq x y z
N MET A 1 7.81 -12.17 6.61
CA MET A 1 6.91 -13.22 6.09
C MET A 1 7.10 -13.27 4.59
N THR A 2 7.57 -14.38 4.09
CA THR A 2 8.00 -14.49 2.70
C THR A 2 6.94 -15.16 1.83
N ASP A 3 6.39 -16.25 2.30
CA ASP A 3 5.36 -17.00 1.58
C ASP A 3 4.25 -17.45 2.53
N THR A 4 3.03 -17.50 2.03
CA THR A 4 1.86 -17.96 2.76
C THR A 4 1.16 -19.01 1.94
N LEU A 5 0.92 -20.17 2.53
CA LEU A 5 0.15 -21.24 1.94
C LEU A 5 -1.27 -21.23 2.51
N SER A 6 -2.26 -21.37 1.66
CA SER A 6 -3.67 -21.49 2.04
C SER A 6 -4.37 -22.51 1.18
N ASN A 7 -5.49 -23.02 1.67
CA ASN A 7 -6.38 -23.90 0.92
C ASN A 7 -7.79 -23.32 0.88
N THR A 8 -8.50 -23.55 -0.22
CA THR A 8 -9.89 -23.15 -0.38
C THR A 8 -10.85 -23.77 0.63
N ASN A 9 -10.45 -24.85 1.29
CA ASN A 9 -11.26 -25.57 2.29
C ASN A 9 -10.92 -25.21 3.75
N PHE A 10 -10.21 -24.09 4.00
CA PHE A 10 -9.82 -23.55 5.31
C PHE A 10 -8.98 -24.44 6.23
N ASN A 11 -8.95 -25.76 6.02
CA ASN A 11 -8.21 -26.75 6.81
C ASN A 11 -7.31 -27.61 5.90
N GLY A 12 -6.70 -27.00 4.91
CA GLY A 12 -5.99 -27.74 3.87
C GLY A 12 -4.51 -27.98 4.17
N ILE A 13 -3.96 -27.35 5.20
CA ILE A 13 -2.58 -27.59 5.63
C ILE A 13 -2.63 -28.73 6.66
N THR A 14 -2.62 -29.96 6.15
CA THR A 14 -2.71 -31.18 6.97
C THR A 14 -1.42 -31.39 7.78
N PRO A 15 -1.43 -32.27 8.81
CA PRO A 15 -0.23 -32.62 9.57
C PRO A 15 0.94 -33.08 8.70
N GLU A 16 0.67 -33.84 7.62
CA GLU A 16 1.71 -34.31 6.69
C GLU A 16 2.35 -33.14 5.93
N ILE A 17 1.54 -32.15 5.54
CA ILE A 17 2.06 -30.93 4.86
C ILE A 17 2.86 -30.10 5.85
N LYS A 18 2.43 -30.01 7.11
CA LYS A 18 3.19 -29.33 8.17
C LYS A 18 4.57 -29.93 8.36
N GLU A 19 4.68 -31.27 8.43
CA GLU A 19 5.97 -31.96 8.50
C GLU A 19 6.89 -31.58 7.33
N ILE A 20 6.38 -31.58 6.09
CA ILE A 20 7.13 -31.15 4.90
C ILE A 20 7.61 -29.71 5.02
N LEU A 21 6.76 -28.81 5.53
CA LEU A 21 7.12 -27.39 5.68
C LEU A 21 8.14 -27.14 6.79
N ASP A 22 8.05 -27.88 7.89
CA ASP A 22 8.98 -27.79 9.01
C ASP A 22 10.36 -28.34 8.66
N GLU A 23 10.44 -29.29 7.72
CA GLU A 23 11.70 -29.81 7.17
C GLU A 23 12.34 -28.89 6.10
N CYS A 24 11.70 -27.77 5.73
CA CYS A 24 12.25 -26.87 4.72
C CYS A 24 13.58 -26.25 5.17
N PRO A 25 14.72 -26.54 4.50
CA PRO A 25 16.06 -26.19 5.01
C PRO A 25 16.35 -24.69 4.99
N ASP A 26 15.65 -23.95 4.14
CA ASP A 26 15.86 -22.51 3.90
C ASP A 26 14.83 -21.66 4.66
N SER A 27 13.93 -22.30 5.41
CA SER A 27 13.02 -21.62 6.34
C SER A 27 13.79 -21.11 7.57
N ALA A 28 13.51 -19.89 7.96
CA ALA A 28 13.97 -19.31 9.22
C ALA A 28 12.95 -19.58 10.35
N LYS A 29 11.67 -19.44 10.04
CA LYS A 29 10.54 -19.76 10.93
C LYS A 29 9.34 -20.14 10.08
N THR A 30 8.61 -21.16 10.51
CA THR A 30 7.27 -21.50 9.99
C THR A 30 6.24 -21.20 11.07
N GLY A 31 5.08 -20.71 10.67
CA GLY A 31 3.98 -20.44 11.58
C GLY A 31 2.66 -20.87 10.98
N TYR A 32 1.75 -21.27 11.84
CA TYR A 32 0.47 -21.82 11.44
C TYR A 32 -0.68 -21.00 12.01
N VAL A 33 -1.76 -20.92 11.23
CA VAL A 33 -3.04 -20.34 11.65
C VAL A 33 -4.12 -21.37 11.41
N TYR A 34 -4.82 -21.72 12.45
CA TYR A 34 -5.97 -22.63 12.44
C TYR A 34 -7.24 -21.81 12.47
N TYR A 35 -8.31 -22.36 11.92
CA TYR A 35 -9.60 -21.68 11.87
C TYR A 35 -10.76 -22.65 12.14
N SER A 36 -11.67 -22.22 12.98
CA SER A 36 -13.03 -22.74 13.08
C SER A 36 -14.01 -21.59 13.30
N GLU A 37 -15.21 -21.79 12.83
CA GLU A 37 -16.31 -20.88 13.12
C GLU A 37 -17.10 -21.46 14.29
N GLU A 38 -17.18 -20.72 15.36
CA GLU A 38 -17.90 -21.04 16.57
C GLU A 38 -19.04 -20.02 16.81
N THR A 39 -19.75 -20.15 17.89
CA THR A 39 -20.81 -19.20 18.25
C THR A 39 -20.61 -18.68 19.66
N HIS A 40 -21.00 -17.43 19.87
CA HIS A 40 -20.94 -16.78 21.18
C HIS A 40 -22.29 -16.15 21.50
N LYS A 41 -22.77 -16.35 22.73
CA LYS A 41 -24.01 -15.74 23.20
C LYS A 41 -23.78 -14.25 23.44
N MET A 42 -24.64 -13.42 22.89
CA MET A 42 -24.53 -11.98 23.10
C MET A 42 -25.02 -11.60 24.49
N GLU A 43 -24.10 -11.13 25.29
CA GLU A 43 -24.40 -10.44 26.56
C GLU A 43 -25.14 -9.12 26.27
N PRO A 44 -25.98 -8.60 27.22
CA PRO A 44 -26.75 -7.37 26.99
C PRO A 44 -25.90 -6.15 26.62
N GLU A 45 -24.65 -6.07 27.08
CA GLU A 45 -23.74 -4.98 26.75
C GLU A 45 -23.15 -5.14 25.34
N LEU A 46 -22.81 -6.37 24.96
CA LEU A 46 -22.36 -6.70 23.62
C LEU A 46 -23.48 -6.44 22.59
N LEU A 47 -24.70 -6.86 22.88
CA LEU A 47 -25.85 -6.59 22.02
C LEU A 47 -26.06 -5.08 21.80
N LYS A 48 -26.00 -4.26 22.85
CA LYS A 48 -26.08 -2.79 22.72
C LYS A 48 -24.98 -2.21 21.85
N THR A 49 -23.77 -2.77 21.95
CA THR A 49 -22.63 -2.35 21.11
C THR A 49 -22.91 -2.63 19.65
N TRP A 50 -23.42 -3.82 19.33
CA TRP A 50 -23.82 -4.18 17.97
C TRP A 50 -25.02 -3.40 17.46
N GLU A 51 -26.03 -3.14 18.29
CA GLU A 51 -27.16 -2.27 17.93
C GLU A 51 -26.70 -0.86 17.55
N ALA A 52 -25.80 -0.28 18.35
CA ALA A 52 -25.23 1.04 18.05
C ALA A 52 -24.38 1.04 16.77
N PHE A 53 -23.70 -0.06 16.48
CA PHE A 53 -22.97 -0.24 15.22
C PHE A 53 -23.95 -0.37 14.04
N ALA A 54 -24.99 -1.18 14.17
CA ALA A 54 -26.02 -1.37 13.15
C ALA A 54 -26.72 -0.04 12.84
N ASP A 55 -27.17 0.71 13.83
CA ASP A 55 -27.83 2.02 13.66
C ASP A 55 -26.99 2.99 12.82
N LYS A 56 -25.67 2.90 12.96
CA LYS A 56 -24.73 3.76 12.22
C LYS A 56 -24.50 3.30 10.79
N TYR A 57 -24.41 1.99 10.53
CA TYR A 57 -23.89 1.45 9.27
C TYR A 57 -24.92 0.67 8.45
N GLU A 58 -26.07 0.26 9.01
CA GLU A 58 -27.10 -0.57 8.35
C GLU A 58 -27.59 -0.01 7.01
N LYS A 59 -27.56 1.32 6.86
CA LYS A 59 -27.93 1.99 5.60
C LYS A 59 -27.04 1.59 4.41
N ASN A 60 -25.83 1.15 4.69
CA ASN A 60 -24.85 0.77 3.69
C ASN A 60 -24.80 -0.76 3.50
N TRP A 61 -25.54 -1.52 4.33
CA TRP A 61 -25.56 -2.97 4.27
C TRP A 61 -26.39 -3.49 3.09
N ASN A 62 -25.89 -4.56 2.48
CA ASN A 62 -26.63 -5.32 1.50
C ASN A 62 -27.72 -6.20 2.18
N ASP A 63 -28.54 -6.87 1.39
CA ASP A 63 -29.64 -7.67 1.92
C ASP A 63 -29.15 -8.88 2.75
N TYR A 64 -28.00 -9.45 2.40
CA TYR A 64 -27.39 -10.56 3.15
C TYR A 64 -26.91 -10.09 4.53
N GLU A 65 -26.20 -8.97 4.61
CA GLU A 65 -25.72 -8.40 5.88
C GLU A 65 -26.88 -8.07 6.83
N LYS A 66 -27.98 -7.54 6.31
CA LYS A 66 -29.19 -7.29 7.09
C LYS A 66 -29.82 -8.59 7.60
N GLN A 67 -29.87 -9.62 6.76
CA GLN A 67 -30.37 -10.93 7.16
C GLN A 67 -29.53 -11.53 8.29
N VAL A 68 -28.20 -11.50 8.17
CA VAL A 68 -27.27 -11.97 9.21
C VAL A 68 -27.51 -11.24 10.53
N TRP A 69 -27.74 -9.94 10.50
CA TRP A 69 -28.05 -9.15 11.70
C TRP A 69 -29.37 -9.54 12.34
N GLU A 70 -30.44 -9.73 11.56
CA GLU A 70 -31.73 -10.17 12.07
C GLU A 70 -31.65 -11.58 12.68
N GLU A 71 -30.92 -12.49 12.05
CA GLU A 71 -30.67 -13.84 12.57
C GLU A 71 -29.88 -13.81 13.89
N ALA A 72 -28.83 -12.98 13.97
CA ALA A 72 -28.03 -12.79 15.18
C ALA A 72 -28.87 -12.27 16.34
N LYS A 73 -29.73 -11.28 16.11
CA LYS A 73 -30.68 -10.77 17.12
C LYS A 73 -31.69 -11.82 17.56
N ALA A 74 -32.26 -12.56 16.61
CA ALA A 74 -33.29 -13.58 16.90
C ALA A 74 -32.73 -14.75 17.71
N SER A 75 -31.49 -15.18 17.41
CA SER A 75 -30.81 -16.27 18.14
C SER A 75 -30.11 -15.79 19.41
N ASN A 76 -29.92 -14.50 19.56
CA ASN A 76 -29.07 -13.89 20.60
C ASN A 76 -27.64 -14.45 20.59
N THR A 77 -27.10 -14.72 19.39
CA THR A 77 -25.74 -15.26 19.19
C THR A 77 -25.02 -14.50 18.09
N VAL A 78 -23.71 -14.44 18.19
CA VAL A 78 -22.80 -13.87 17.17
C VAL A 78 -21.81 -14.93 16.71
N SER A 79 -21.44 -14.90 15.44
CA SER A 79 -20.39 -15.76 14.88
C SER A 79 -19.05 -15.41 15.50
N VAL A 80 -18.24 -16.40 15.82
CA VAL A 80 -16.87 -16.24 16.31
C VAL A 80 -15.90 -16.91 15.35
N HIS A 81 -15.01 -16.13 14.79
CA HIS A 81 -13.85 -16.62 14.09
C HIS A 81 -12.80 -17.03 15.13
N PHE A 82 -12.75 -18.30 15.45
CA PHE A 82 -11.84 -18.85 16.44
C PHE A 82 -10.56 -19.30 15.78
N LEU A 83 -9.48 -18.57 16.05
CA LEU A 83 -8.18 -18.76 15.41
C LEU A 83 -7.15 -19.30 16.40
N GLY A 84 -6.56 -20.45 16.07
CA GLY A 84 -5.34 -20.95 16.72
C GLY A 84 -4.11 -20.37 16.03
N ILE A 85 -3.17 -19.83 16.77
CA ILE A 85 -1.95 -19.25 16.20
C ILE A 85 -0.69 -19.78 16.86
N SER A 86 0.36 -19.97 16.05
CA SER A 86 1.70 -20.31 16.53
C SER A 86 2.46 -19.08 17.03
N GLU A 87 3.54 -19.28 17.77
CA GLU A 87 4.41 -18.21 18.31
C GLU A 87 4.92 -17.26 17.22
N SER A 88 5.30 -17.79 16.06
CA SER A 88 5.82 -16.96 14.97
C SER A 88 4.77 -16.03 14.35
N VAL A 89 3.50 -16.40 14.43
CA VAL A 89 2.36 -15.55 14.03
C VAL A 89 2.06 -14.54 15.12
N PHE A 90 2.06 -14.95 16.38
CA PHE A 90 1.88 -14.07 17.54
C PHE A 90 2.88 -12.92 17.54
N ASP A 91 4.14 -13.16 17.19
CA ASP A 91 5.16 -12.11 17.08
C ASP A 91 4.84 -11.04 16.02
N LYS A 92 3.98 -11.34 15.06
CA LYS A 92 3.61 -10.48 13.93
C LYS A 92 2.26 -9.78 14.10
N LEU A 93 1.55 -10.03 15.20
CA LEU A 93 0.27 -9.37 15.47
C LEU A 93 0.43 -7.85 15.57
N GLU A 94 -0.57 -7.13 15.09
CA GLU A 94 -0.68 -5.69 15.29
C GLU A 94 -1.45 -5.42 16.60
N TRP A 95 -0.77 -4.92 17.60
CA TRP A 95 -1.31 -4.72 18.95
C TRP A 95 -1.96 -3.37 19.14
N ARG A 96 -3.05 -3.37 19.89
CA ARG A 96 -3.64 -2.16 20.48
C ARG A 96 -3.41 -2.22 21.99
N GLY A 97 -2.63 -1.25 22.51
CA GLY A 97 -2.20 -1.25 23.91
C GLY A 97 -0.91 -2.04 24.17
N GLU A 98 -0.79 -2.62 25.36
CA GLU A 98 0.42 -3.37 25.74
C GLU A 98 0.43 -4.79 25.17
N LYS A 99 1.56 -5.20 24.63
CA LYS A 99 1.77 -6.57 24.17
C LYS A 99 2.02 -7.48 25.35
N CYS A 100 1.26 -8.57 25.47
CA CYS A 100 1.54 -9.63 26.43
C CYS A 100 2.70 -10.51 25.98
N SER A 101 3.27 -11.33 26.89
CA SER A 101 4.30 -12.32 26.53
C SER A 101 3.68 -13.57 25.94
N TRP A 102 4.40 -14.24 25.02
CA TRP A 102 3.98 -15.55 24.52
C TRP A 102 3.83 -16.58 25.64
N ASP A 103 4.76 -16.58 26.62
CA ASP A 103 4.70 -17.51 27.76
C ASP A 103 3.44 -17.38 28.60
N THR A 104 2.89 -16.18 28.74
CA THR A 104 1.60 -15.96 29.42
C THR A 104 0.46 -16.45 28.54
N PHE A 105 0.46 -16.07 27.26
CA PHE A 105 -0.61 -16.41 26.31
C PHE A 105 -0.73 -17.93 26.11
N LYS A 106 0.40 -18.65 25.94
CA LYS A 106 0.39 -20.10 25.71
C LYS A 106 -0.14 -20.96 26.85
N SER A 107 -0.42 -20.35 28.02
CA SER A 107 -1.04 -21.10 29.14
C SER A 107 -2.44 -21.64 28.82
N GLY A 108 -3.08 -21.18 27.74
CA GLY A 108 -4.40 -21.63 27.29
C GLY A 108 -5.57 -21.11 28.12
N ASN A 109 -5.33 -20.15 29.03
CA ASN A 109 -6.38 -19.52 29.85
C ASN A 109 -6.80 -18.14 29.33
N TYR A 110 -6.10 -17.65 28.33
CA TYR A 110 -6.24 -16.30 27.81
C TYR A 110 -6.64 -16.32 26.34
N VAL A 111 -7.36 -15.27 25.94
CA VAL A 111 -7.65 -14.97 24.53
C VAL A 111 -7.20 -13.55 24.19
N LEU A 112 -6.84 -13.37 22.92
CA LEU A 112 -6.77 -12.04 22.32
C LEU A 112 -8.04 -11.85 21.50
N VAL A 113 -8.59 -10.65 21.52
CA VAL A 113 -9.75 -10.28 20.71
C VAL A 113 -9.36 -9.27 19.66
N ASP A 114 -10.05 -9.30 18.54
CA ASP A 114 -9.94 -8.29 17.51
C ASP A 114 -10.60 -6.99 17.99
N TYR A 115 -10.00 -5.84 17.66
CA TYR A 115 -10.60 -4.53 17.94
C TYR A 115 -11.35 -3.95 16.74
N GLY A 116 -11.75 -4.80 15.79
CA GLY A 116 -12.52 -4.42 14.62
C GLY A 116 -11.70 -3.73 13.54
N ASP A 117 -12.37 -3.02 12.64
CA ASP A 117 -11.72 -2.39 11.48
C ASP A 117 -10.70 -1.34 11.93
N LYS A 118 -9.41 -1.65 11.77
CA LYS A 118 -8.31 -0.72 12.07
C LYS A 118 -8.32 0.54 11.19
N TYR A 119 -9.09 0.51 10.10
CA TYR A 119 -9.29 1.65 9.21
C TYR A 119 -10.51 2.48 9.58
N ALA A 120 -11.33 2.02 10.52
CA ALA A 120 -12.43 2.82 11.05
C ALA A 120 -11.87 4.02 11.82
N GLU A 121 -12.52 5.17 11.66
CA GLU A 121 -12.17 6.40 12.38
C GLU A 121 -12.23 6.20 13.91
N HIS A 122 -13.09 5.27 14.36
CA HIS A 122 -13.23 4.81 15.73
C HIS A 122 -13.45 3.29 15.74
N PRO A 123 -12.37 2.48 15.85
CA PRO A 123 -12.51 1.03 15.96
C PRO A 123 -13.28 0.68 17.23
N VAL A 124 -14.20 -0.28 17.12
CA VAL A 124 -15.05 -0.72 18.23
C VAL A 124 -14.33 -1.82 19.00
N SER A 125 -14.13 -1.62 20.31
CA SER A 125 -13.70 -2.70 21.21
C SER A 125 -14.93 -3.40 21.75
N TYR A 126 -15.03 -4.69 21.48
CA TYR A 126 -16.14 -5.52 22.00
C TYR A 126 -15.87 -5.98 23.44
N TYR A 127 -14.59 -6.20 23.75
CA TYR A 127 -14.11 -6.64 25.06
C TYR A 127 -12.90 -5.81 25.46
N GLN A 128 -12.70 -5.68 26.79
CA GLN A 128 -11.55 -5.03 27.36
C GLN A 128 -10.62 -6.05 28.04
N THR A 129 -9.35 -5.69 28.21
CA THR A 129 -8.41 -6.53 28.98
C THR A 129 -8.94 -6.77 30.40
N GLY A 130 -9.02 -8.03 30.81
CA GLY A 130 -9.56 -8.49 32.07
C GLY A 130 -11.01 -8.96 32.02
N ASP A 131 -11.72 -8.73 30.91
CA ASP A 131 -13.07 -9.29 30.74
C ASP A 131 -13.01 -10.82 30.60
N ILE A 132 -14.10 -11.48 30.95
CA ILE A 132 -14.24 -12.92 30.76
C ILE A 132 -15.02 -13.17 29.47
N PHE A 133 -14.41 -13.92 28.57
CA PHE A 133 -15.00 -14.39 27.32
C PHE A 133 -15.37 -15.85 27.45
N GLN A 134 -16.68 -16.13 27.47
CA GLN A 134 -17.19 -17.49 27.51
C GLN A 134 -17.32 -18.03 26.08
N MET A 135 -16.61 -19.11 25.78
CA MET A 135 -16.66 -19.76 24.49
C MET A 135 -17.55 -21.00 24.53
N ASP A 136 -18.50 -21.07 23.59
CA ASP A 136 -19.35 -22.21 23.35
C ASP A 136 -18.87 -22.94 22.08
N TYR A 137 -18.30 -24.13 22.22
CA TYR A 137 -17.79 -24.89 21.08
C TYR A 137 -18.86 -25.76 20.45
N LYS A 138 -18.82 -25.96 19.12
CA LYS A 138 -19.73 -26.81 18.36
C LYS A 138 -19.77 -28.27 18.86
N ASN A 139 -18.71 -28.73 19.49
CA ASN A 139 -18.66 -30.06 20.12
C ASN A 139 -19.40 -30.16 21.49
N GLY A 140 -19.96 -29.05 21.95
CA GLY A 140 -20.69 -28.94 23.20
C GLY A 140 -19.85 -28.60 24.43
N ASN A 141 -18.54 -28.41 24.26
CA ASN A 141 -17.68 -27.94 25.34
C ASN A 141 -17.92 -26.45 25.58
N GLN A 142 -17.66 -26.00 26.80
CA GLN A 142 -17.66 -24.60 27.18
C GLN A 142 -16.37 -24.28 27.96
N LYS A 143 -15.82 -23.13 27.70
CA LYS A 143 -14.64 -22.66 28.44
C LYS A 143 -14.67 -21.15 28.58
N ASP A 144 -14.31 -20.69 29.78
CA ASP A 144 -14.12 -19.28 30.08
C ASP A 144 -12.65 -18.92 29.90
N TYR A 145 -12.41 -17.80 29.22
CA TYR A 145 -11.10 -17.23 28.99
C TYR A 145 -11.05 -15.80 29.53
N GLU A 146 -9.93 -15.38 30.01
CA GLU A 146 -9.68 -13.97 30.31
C GLU A 146 -9.12 -13.28 29.05
N VAL A 147 -9.69 -12.14 28.68
CA VAL A 147 -9.18 -11.32 27.58
C VAL A 147 -7.88 -10.64 28.04
N ILE A 148 -6.75 -11.04 27.47
CA ILE A 148 -5.44 -10.50 27.84
C ILE A 148 -5.03 -9.27 27.04
N GLY A 149 -5.71 -8.98 25.95
CA GLY A 149 -5.44 -7.82 25.10
C GLY A 149 -6.19 -7.82 23.79
N GLU A 150 -5.97 -6.76 23.03
CA GLU A 150 -6.54 -6.58 21.69
C GLU A 150 -5.44 -6.63 20.63
N ALA A 151 -5.64 -7.46 19.59
CA ALA A 151 -4.68 -7.58 18.50
C ALA A 151 -5.37 -7.94 17.19
N LEU A 152 -4.78 -7.48 16.07
CA LEU A 152 -5.21 -7.83 14.72
C LEU A 152 -4.26 -8.83 14.09
N MET A 153 -4.81 -9.75 13.31
CA MET A 153 -4.04 -10.61 12.43
C MET A 153 -3.34 -9.80 11.34
N PRO A 154 -2.13 -10.21 10.91
CA PRO A 154 -1.54 -9.67 9.69
C PRO A 154 -2.48 -9.94 8.51
N TYR A 155 -2.70 -8.94 7.65
CA TYR A 155 -3.62 -9.01 6.51
C TYR A 155 -3.49 -10.29 5.65
N ALA A 156 -2.27 -10.80 5.48
CA ALA A 156 -2.03 -12.01 4.67
C ALA A 156 -2.40 -13.33 5.39
N LEU A 157 -2.70 -13.27 6.68
CA LEU A 157 -3.05 -14.42 7.53
C LEU A 157 -4.45 -14.29 8.14
N ASP A 158 -5.14 -13.21 7.81
CA ASP A 158 -6.49 -12.97 8.28
C ASP A 158 -7.51 -13.80 7.50
N TYR A 159 -8.69 -14.00 8.10
CA TYR A 159 -9.78 -14.71 7.46
C TYR A 159 -10.26 -13.94 6.21
N PRO A 160 -10.33 -14.58 5.03
CA PRO A 160 -10.54 -13.85 3.78
C PRO A 160 -12.01 -13.48 3.52
N TYR A 161 -12.95 -14.05 4.28
CA TYR A 161 -14.38 -13.80 4.13
C TYR A 161 -14.90 -13.17 5.41
N ALA A 162 -15.12 -11.87 5.36
CA ALA A 162 -15.71 -11.15 6.48
C ALA A 162 -17.24 -11.23 6.37
N ASP A 163 -17.88 -11.82 7.36
CA ASP A 163 -19.27 -11.54 7.66
C ASP A 163 -19.36 -10.13 8.25
N CYS A 164 -20.53 -9.51 8.19
CA CYS A 164 -20.69 -8.17 8.74
C CYS A 164 -20.73 -8.15 10.28
N ILE A 165 -20.97 -9.30 10.91
CA ILE A 165 -21.19 -9.43 12.35
C ILE A 165 -20.49 -10.68 12.86
N TYR A 166 -19.28 -10.50 13.36
CA TYR A 166 -18.47 -11.56 13.94
C TYR A 166 -17.49 -10.97 14.97
N ILE A 167 -16.96 -11.84 15.81
CA ILE A 167 -15.86 -11.52 16.72
C ILE A 167 -14.70 -12.45 16.36
N THR A 168 -13.52 -11.91 16.19
CA THR A 168 -12.30 -12.71 16.01
C THR A 168 -11.64 -12.92 17.37
N VAL A 169 -11.39 -14.16 17.70
CA VAL A 169 -10.74 -14.58 18.94
C VAL A 169 -9.52 -15.42 18.61
N LEU A 170 -8.37 -15.04 19.18
CA LEU A 170 -7.09 -15.72 18.96
C LEU A 170 -6.72 -16.48 20.22
N VAL A 171 -6.29 -17.74 20.04
CA VAL A 171 -5.73 -18.60 21.09
C VAL A 171 -4.43 -19.24 20.62
N PRO A 172 -3.60 -19.77 21.51
CA PRO A 172 -2.45 -20.59 21.11
C PRO A 172 -2.90 -21.81 20.30
N GLU A 173 -2.08 -22.27 19.34
CA GLU A 173 -2.41 -23.42 18.49
C GLU A 173 -2.68 -24.71 19.29
N GLU A 174 -1.96 -24.94 20.36
CA GLU A 174 -2.16 -26.10 21.24
C GLU A 174 -3.54 -26.07 21.92
N GLU A 175 -3.97 -24.90 22.35
CA GLU A 175 -5.30 -24.70 22.93
C GLU A 175 -6.39 -24.89 21.88
N TYR A 176 -6.19 -24.36 20.68
CA TYR A 176 -7.12 -24.54 19.55
C TYR A 176 -7.34 -26.05 19.24
N ILE A 177 -6.24 -26.80 19.08
CA ILE A 177 -6.28 -28.23 18.79
C ILE A 177 -6.96 -28.99 19.93
N THR A 178 -6.65 -28.64 21.18
CA THR A 178 -7.26 -29.28 22.36
C THR A 178 -8.78 -29.11 22.39
N GLN A 179 -9.28 -27.92 22.05
CA GLN A 179 -10.71 -27.63 22.13
C GLN A 179 -11.51 -28.11 20.91
N THR A 180 -10.92 -28.01 19.72
CA THR A 180 -11.62 -28.35 18.46
C THR A 180 -11.36 -29.77 17.98
N GLY A 181 -10.22 -30.37 18.37
CA GLY A 181 -9.73 -31.64 17.83
C GLY A 181 -9.23 -31.55 16.38
N ASN A 182 -9.11 -30.33 15.82
CA ASN A 182 -8.67 -30.11 14.45
C ASN A 182 -7.19 -29.79 14.40
N GLU A 183 -6.39 -30.67 13.81
CA GLU A 183 -4.94 -30.54 13.67
C GLU A 183 -4.51 -29.89 12.33
N SER A 184 -5.45 -29.68 11.43
CA SER A 184 -5.18 -29.06 10.12
C SER A 184 -5.27 -27.55 10.18
N ALA A 185 -4.27 -26.85 9.65
CA ALA A 185 -4.24 -25.39 9.63
C ALA A 185 -4.90 -24.81 8.37
N MET A 186 -5.40 -23.59 8.50
CA MET A 186 -5.91 -22.78 7.39
C MET A 186 -4.74 -22.16 6.60
N TYR A 187 -3.75 -21.61 7.30
CA TYR A 187 -2.58 -20.98 6.71
C TYR A 187 -1.28 -21.55 7.29
N ALA A 188 -0.27 -21.58 6.43
CA ALA A 188 1.12 -21.70 6.84
C ALA A 188 1.88 -20.46 6.36
N ALA A 189 2.53 -19.78 7.27
CA ALA A 189 3.37 -18.60 7.01
C ALA A 189 4.85 -18.99 7.14
N ILE A 190 5.62 -18.79 6.09
CA ILE A 190 7.02 -19.18 6.05
C ILE A 190 7.88 -17.93 5.93
N ASP A 191 8.84 -17.77 6.84
CA ASP A 191 9.88 -16.76 6.73
C ASP A 191 11.14 -17.38 6.15
N ALA A 192 11.58 -16.87 5.02
CA ALA A 192 12.84 -17.28 4.42
C ALA A 192 14.04 -16.77 5.22
N LYS A 193 15.13 -17.54 5.22
CA LYS A 193 16.44 -16.99 5.52
C LYS A 193 16.79 -15.93 4.49
N LYS A 194 17.59 -14.94 4.88
CA LYS A 194 17.86 -13.77 4.04
C LYS A 194 18.42 -14.15 2.68
N GLY A 195 17.63 -13.91 1.64
CA GLY A 195 18.00 -14.17 0.25
C GLY A 195 17.63 -15.56 -0.30
N GLU A 196 16.99 -16.41 0.52
CA GLU A 196 16.62 -17.78 0.15
C GLU A 196 15.13 -17.90 -0.28
N ASP A 197 14.47 -16.78 -0.55
CA ASP A 197 13.05 -16.74 -0.95
C ASP A 197 12.74 -17.65 -2.15
N LYS A 198 13.68 -17.70 -3.12
CA LYS A 198 13.51 -18.49 -4.33
C LYS A 198 13.60 -19.99 -4.06
N GLN A 199 14.52 -20.41 -3.18
CA GLN A 199 14.72 -21.79 -2.80
C GLN A 199 13.50 -22.35 -2.06
N ILE A 200 12.91 -21.55 -1.16
CA ILE A 200 11.66 -21.91 -0.48
C ILE A 200 10.55 -22.13 -1.51
N LYS A 201 10.37 -21.21 -2.45
CA LYS A 201 9.37 -21.37 -3.50
C LYS A 201 9.58 -22.66 -4.30
N GLU A 202 10.81 -22.92 -4.76
CA GLU A 202 11.14 -24.15 -5.49
C GLU A 202 10.89 -25.41 -4.65
N TYR A 203 11.16 -25.35 -3.34
CA TYR A 203 10.89 -26.43 -2.40
C TYR A 203 9.37 -26.71 -2.28
N ILE A 204 8.56 -25.68 -2.09
CA ILE A 204 7.10 -25.77 -1.99
C ILE A 204 6.50 -26.30 -3.30
N ASP A 205 6.91 -25.74 -4.43
CA ASP A 205 6.45 -26.16 -5.76
C ASP A 205 6.72 -27.65 -6.01
N LYS A 206 7.89 -28.13 -5.56
CA LYS A 206 8.32 -29.50 -5.80
C LYS A 206 7.65 -30.52 -4.87
N ASN A 207 7.56 -30.18 -3.58
CA ASN A 207 7.19 -31.15 -2.54
C ASN A 207 5.72 -31.07 -2.11
N ILE A 208 5.03 -29.96 -2.42
CA ILE A 208 3.65 -29.75 -1.98
C ILE A 208 2.71 -29.55 -3.19
N LEU A 209 2.99 -28.58 -4.06
CA LEU A 209 2.03 -28.20 -5.10
C LEU A 209 1.86 -29.23 -6.19
N LYS A 210 2.85 -30.09 -6.45
CA LYS A 210 2.73 -31.15 -7.45
C LYS A 210 1.66 -32.19 -7.11
N GLU A 211 1.39 -32.38 -5.83
CA GLU A 211 0.46 -33.39 -5.35
C GLU A 211 -0.83 -32.79 -4.76
N ASN A 212 -0.90 -31.46 -4.65
CA ASN A 212 -2.00 -30.74 -3.99
C ASN A 212 -2.45 -29.51 -4.79
N ASP A 213 -3.28 -29.70 -5.79
CA ASP A 213 -3.82 -28.63 -6.65
C ASP A 213 -4.71 -27.62 -5.91
N MET A 214 -5.12 -27.95 -4.67
CA MET A 214 -6.01 -27.11 -3.87
C MET A 214 -5.27 -26.12 -2.97
N ILE A 215 -3.93 -26.20 -2.91
CA ILE A 215 -3.12 -25.27 -2.10
C ILE A 215 -2.69 -24.10 -2.96
N ASN A 216 -2.98 -22.90 -2.47
CA ASN A 216 -2.53 -21.65 -3.06
C ASN A 216 -1.32 -21.11 -2.30
N VAL A 217 -0.34 -20.62 -3.03
CA VAL A 217 0.86 -19.99 -2.46
C VAL A 217 0.87 -18.52 -2.82
N PHE A 218 0.91 -17.68 -1.81
CA PHE A 218 1.13 -16.24 -1.95
C PHE A 218 2.60 -15.92 -1.66
N SER A 219 3.42 -15.95 -2.70
CA SER A 219 4.83 -15.61 -2.57
C SER A 219 5.06 -14.11 -2.68
N VAL A 220 5.87 -13.56 -1.78
CA VAL A 220 6.33 -12.16 -1.86
C VAL A 220 7.09 -11.89 -3.15
N LEU A 221 7.82 -12.89 -3.69
CA LEU A 221 8.48 -12.75 -4.99
C LEU A 221 7.48 -12.54 -6.12
N ASP A 222 6.43 -13.38 -6.21
CA ASP A 222 5.41 -13.27 -7.23
C ASP A 222 4.63 -11.97 -7.11
N MET A 223 4.35 -11.53 -5.90
CA MET A 223 3.73 -10.22 -5.65
C MET A 223 4.63 -9.07 -6.12
N LYS A 224 5.93 -9.10 -5.81
CA LYS A 224 6.88 -8.09 -6.28
C LYS A 224 6.97 -8.06 -7.80
N GLU A 225 7.09 -9.21 -8.45
CA GLU A 225 7.13 -9.29 -9.92
C GLU A 225 5.83 -8.81 -10.56
N SER A 226 4.69 -9.21 -10.02
CA SER A 226 3.37 -8.78 -10.51
C SER A 226 3.18 -7.28 -10.32
N PHE A 227 3.56 -6.75 -9.17
CA PHE A 227 3.55 -5.31 -8.92
C PHE A 227 4.49 -4.55 -9.86
N GLN A 228 5.72 -5.04 -10.07
CA GLN A 228 6.65 -4.43 -11.02
C GLN A 228 6.11 -4.44 -12.45
N ARG A 229 5.51 -5.56 -12.90
CA ARG A 229 4.85 -5.64 -14.23
C ARG A 229 3.70 -4.65 -14.35
N TYR A 230 2.88 -4.54 -13.29
CA TYR A 230 1.76 -3.60 -13.25
C TYR A 230 2.25 -2.15 -13.30
N VAL A 231 3.17 -1.78 -12.44
CA VAL A 231 3.74 -0.43 -12.36
C VAL A 231 4.50 -0.05 -13.63
N SER A 232 5.24 -1.00 -14.25
CA SER A 232 5.96 -0.77 -15.51
C SER A 232 5.06 -0.30 -16.65
N LYS A 233 3.81 -0.81 -16.73
CA LYS A 233 2.83 -0.36 -17.73
C LYS A 233 2.48 1.11 -17.53
N TYR A 234 2.27 1.54 -16.30
CA TYR A 234 1.98 2.95 -15.99
C TYR A 234 3.19 3.85 -16.22
N TYR A 235 4.39 3.39 -15.89
CA TYR A 235 5.62 4.13 -16.22
C TYR A 235 5.80 4.30 -17.72
N MET A 236 5.51 3.28 -18.52
CA MET A 236 5.61 3.37 -19.97
C MET A 236 4.62 4.41 -20.55
N ILE A 237 3.34 4.35 -20.15
CA ILE A 237 2.33 5.31 -20.59
C ILE A 237 2.66 6.72 -20.10
N GLY A 238 2.99 6.86 -18.82
CA GLY A 238 3.36 8.14 -18.21
C GLY A 238 4.59 8.77 -18.85
N SER A 239 5.63 7.99 -19.12
CA SER A 239 6.85 8.48 -19.78
C SER A 239 6.57 8.96 -21.20
N PHE A 240 5.72 8.27 -21.95
CA PHE A 240 5.31 8.70 -23.29
C PHE A 240 4.57 10.06 -23.24
N LEU A 241 3.64 10.24 -22.31
CA LEU A 241 2.95 11.52 -22.11
C LEU A 241 3.92 12.63 -21.70
N VAL A 242 4.86 12.34 -20.80
CA VAL A 242 5.88 13.30 -20.37
C VAL A 242 6.76 13.75 -21.54
N VAL A 243 7.17 12.84 -22.43
CA VAL A 243 7.96 13.17 -23.63
C VAL A 243 7.17 14.09 -24.57
N ILE A 244 5.89 13.81 -24.82
CA ILE A 244 5.03 14.66 -25.65
C ILE A 244 4.89 16.06 -25.02
N LEU A 245 4.59 16.15 -23.73
CA LEU A 245 4.44 17.43 -23.03
C LEU A 245 5.75 18.22 -22.99
N ALA A 246 6.88 17.53 -22.80
CA ALA A 246 8.20 18.15 -22.86
C ALA A 246 8.48 18.74 -24.26
N PHE A 247 8.17 18.00 -25.32
CA PHE A 247 8.30 18.49 -26.70
C PHE A 247 7.43 19.72 -26.95
N ILE A 248 6.16 19.69 -26.55
CA ILE A 248 5.25 20.84 -26.65
C ILE A 248 5.82 22.03 -25.87
N GLY A 249 6.29 21.82 -24.65
CA GLY A 249 6.90 22.88 -23.83
C GLY A 249 8.15 23.51 -24.46
N ILE A 250 9.04 22.70 -25.02
CA ILE A 250 10.24 23.16 -25.75
C ILE A 250 9.83 23.95 -26.99
N MET A 251 8.85 23.47 -27.78
CA MET A 251 8.37 24.19 -28.97
C MET A 251 7.70 25.51 -28.59
N ASN A 252 6.92 25.56 -27.52
CA ASN A 252 6.34 26.80 -27.02
C ASN A 252 7.41 27.80 -26.59
N PHE A 253 8.42 27.36 -25.86
CA PHE A 253 9.54 28.21 -25.47
C PHE A 253 10.33 28.72 -26.69
N PHE A 254 10.58 27.83 -27.67
CA PHE A 254 11.21 28.20 -28.93
C PHE A 254 10.42 29.25 -29.68
N ASN A 255 9.11 29.08 -29.85
CA ASN A 255 8.23 30.01 -30.55
C ASN A 255 8.16 31.38 -29.83
N THR A 256 8.04 31.37 -28.50
CA THR A 256 7.98 32.58 -27.67
C THR A 256 9.29 33.36 -27.80
N THR A 257 10.44 32.68 -27.71
CA THR A 257 11.76 33.29 -27.85
C THR A 257 11.96 33.83 -29.28
N ALA A 258 11.56 33.06 -30.31
CA ALA A 258 11.65 33.49 -31.70
C ALA A 258 10.84 34.77 -31.96
N THR A 259 9.55 34.77 -31.49
CA THR A 259 8.68 35.92 -31.59
C THR A 259 9.25 37.14 -30.85
N SER A 260 9.77 36.96 -29.63
CA SER A 260 10.43 38.03 -28.86
C SER A 260 11.64 38.61 -29.58
N VAL A 261 12.50 37.78 -30.14
CA VAL A 261 13.67 38.23 -30.89
C VAL A 261 13.28 38.95 -32.18
N ILE A 262 12.27 38.44 -32.91
CA ILE A 262 11.81 39.06 -34.17
C ILE A 262 11.10 40.41 -33.92
N SER A 263 10.20 40.46 -32.94
CA SER A 263 9.44 41.69 -32.63
C SER A 263 10.32 42.80 -32.10
N ARG A 264 11.44 42.44 -31.40
CA ARG A 264 12.40 43.41 -30.86
C ARG A 264 13.64 43.61 -31.78
N LYS A 265 13.55 43.18 -33.05
CA LYS A 265 14.68 43.20 -34.00
C LYS A 265 15.27 44.55 -34.16
N LYS A 266 14.44 45.63 -34.26
CA LYS A 266 14.89 47.03 -34.37
C LYS A 266 15.58 47.50 -33.07
N GLU A 267 15.00 47.18 -31.89
CA GLU A 267 15.62 47.58 -30.60
C GLU A 267 16.97 46.92 -30.42
N LEU A 268 17.09 45.61 -30.73
CA LEU A 268 18.35 44.88 -30.63
C LEU A 268 19.42 45.44 -31.61
N ALA A 269 19.01 45.86 -32.82
CA ALA A 269 19.90 46.53 -33.77
C ALA A 269 20.33 47.89 -33.27
N LEU A 270 19.44 48.69 -32.64
CA LEU A 270 19.79 49.96 -32.04
C LEU A 270 20.80 49.82 -30.89
N LEU A 271 20.67 48.80 -30.05
CA LEU A 271 21.65 48.51 -29.00
C LEU A 271 23.05 48.23 -29.58
N GLU A 272 23.13 47.52 -30.70
CA GLU A 272 24.39 47.28 -31.40
C GLU A 272 24.96 48.60 -32.00
N VAL A 273 24.12 49.51 -32.50
CA VAL A 273 24.55 50.84 -33.01
C VAL A 273 25.09 51.74 -31.89
N VAL A 274 24.48 51.67 -30.68
CA VAL A 274 24.93 52.45 -29.51
C VAL A 274 26.20 51.84 -28.90
N GLY A 275 26.73 50.73 -29.42
CA GLY A 275 28.01 50.19 -29.04
C GLY A 275 27.99 48.86 -28.27
N MET A 276 26.82 48.24 -28.08
CA MET A 276 26.77 46.87 -27.51
C MET A 276 27.34 45.87 -28.51
N THR A 277 28.16 44.98 -28.01
CA THR A 277 28.68 43.86 -28.83
C THR A 277 27.60 42.78 -28.99
N LYS A 278 27.64 42.03 -30.10
CA LYS A 278 26.77 40.87 -30.33
C LYS A 278 26.73 39.87 -29.17
N LYS A 279 27.91 39.69 -28.48
CA LYS A 279 28.01 38.84 -27.29
C LYS A 279 27.18 39.36 -26.10
N GLN A 280 27.17 40.69 -25.91
CA GLN A 280 26.38 41.32 -24.83
C GLN A 280 24.87 41.20 -25.08
N VAL A 281 24.43 41.45 -26.32
CA VAL A 281 23.02 41.30 -26.71
C VAL A 281 22.58 39.84 -26.59
N SER A 282 23.39 38.90 -27.07
CA SER A 282 23.11 37.45 -26.89
C SER A 282 23.03 37.05 -25.40
N LYS A 283 23.95 37.56 -24.56
CA LYS A 283 23.94 37.30 -23.13
C LYS A 283 22.66 37.83 -22.45
N MET A 284 22.18 39.00 -22.87
CA MET A 284 20.92 39.58 -22.38
C MET A 284 19.74 38.67 -22.68
N LEU A 285 19.61 38.21 -23.92
CA LEU A 285 18.51 37.27 -24.32
C LEU A 285 18.60 35.93 -23.63
N VAL A 286 19.80 35.41 -23.43
CA VAL A 286 20.01 34.16 -22.65
C VAL A 286 19.59 34.38 -21.19
N THR A 287 19.91 35.54 -20.60
CA THR A 287 19.49 35.87 -19.22
C THR A 287 17.95 35.95 -19.12
N GLU A 288 17.28 36.56 -20.11
CA GLU A 288 15.81 36.52 -20.20
C GLU A 288 15.26 35.12 -20.26
N GLY A 289 15.86 34.21 -21.05
CA GLY A 289 15.52 32.81 -21.12
C GLY A 289 15.66 32.07 -19.77
N PHE A 290 16.72 32.35 -19.03
CA PHE A 290 16.92 31.81 -17.69
C PHE A 290 15.87 32.31 -16.69
N LEU A 291 15.48 33.56 -16.74
CA LEU A 291 14.42 34.11 -15.87
C LEU A 291 13.07 33.46 -16.17
N TYR A 292 12.76 33.26 -17.46
CA TYR A 292 11.51 32.59 -17.89
C TYR A 292 11.45 31.15 -17.41
N LEU A 293 12.43 30.31 -17.74
CA LEU A 293 12.44 28.91 -17.38
C LEU A 293 12.66 28.70 -15.89
N GLY A 294 13.48 29.53 -15.25
CA GLY A 294 13.68 29.47 -13.79
C GLY A 294 12.42 29.80 -13.02
N GLY A 295 11.70 30.85 -13.43
CA GLY A 295 10.39 31.19 -12.85
C GLY A 295 9.35 30.06 -13.02
N ALA A 296 9.24 29.52 -14.24
CA ALA A 296 8.35 28.38 -14.52
C ALA A 296 8.73 27.16 -13.68
N PHE A 297 10.02 26.85 -13.52
CA PHE A 297 10.49 25.75 -12.69
C PHE A 297 10.12 25.91 -11.22
N VAL A 298 10.29 27.11 -10.66
CA VAL A 298 9.91 27.39 -9.27
C VAL A 298 8.42 27.18 -9.06
N ILE A 299 7.57 27.71 -9.97
CA ILE A 299 6.13 27.52 -9.91
C ILE A 299 5.78 26.04 -10.01
N ALA A 300 6.39 25.30 -10.92
CA ALA A 300 6.16 23.86 -11.08
C ALA A 300 6.51 23.09 -9.79
N VAL A 301 7.62 23.37 -9.15
CA VAL A 301 8.02 22.75 -7.87
C VAL A 301 7.00 23.04 -6.77
N LEU A 302 6.54 24.30 -6.67
CA LEU A 302 5.50 24.69 -5.70
C LEU A 302 4.19 23.92 -5.94
N LEU A 303 3.75 23.81 -7.20
CA LEU A 303 2.54 23.04 -7.55
C LEU A 303 2.69 21.54 -7.23
N ILE A 304 3.87 20.95 -7.42
CA ILE A 304 4.12 19.55 -7.06
C ILE A 304 4.06 19.38 -5.53
N VAL A 305 4.77 20.23 -4.79
CA VAL A 305 4.86 20.10 -3.32
C VAL A 305 3.52 20.33 -2.64
N PHE A 306 2.78 21.35 -3.03
CA PHE A 306 1.53 21.73 -2.36
C PHE A 306 0.29 21.13 -3.02
N GLY A 307 0.25 21.05 -4.36
CA GLY A 307 -0.93 20.57 -5.10
C GLY A 307 -0.96 19.05 -5.26
N ALA A 308 0.08 18.49 -5.90
CA ALA A 308 0.10 17.06 -6.19
C ALA A 308 0.15 16.20 -4.91
N LYS A 309 0.88 16.65 -3.88
CA LYS A 309 0.91 15.97 -2.57
C LYS A 309 -0.49 15.88 -1.97
N GLN A 310 -1.23 16.99 -1.94
CA GLN A 310 -2.55 17.02 -1.34
C GLN A 310 -3.54 16.12 -2.10
N ILE A 311 -3.51 16.16 -3.44
CA ILE A 311 -4.38 15.32 -4.28
C ILE A 311 -4.06 13.83 -4.06
N LEU A 312 -2.78 13.45 -4.09
CA LEU A 312 -2.37 12.06 -3.90
C LEU A 312 -2.71 11.52 -2.51
N VAL A 313 -2.48 12.31 -1.46
CA VAL A 313 -2.83 11.92 -0.10
C VAL A 313 -4.33 11.76 0.07
N ASN A 314 -5.15 12.66 -0.48
CA ASN A 314 -6.61 12.56 -0.37
C ASN A 314 -7.20 11.41 -1.19
N THR A 315 -6.57 11.05 -2.32
CA THR A 315 -7.10 10.01 -3.22
C THR A 315 -6.60 8.61 -2.86
N LEU A 316 -5.34 8.48 -2.43
CA LEU A 316 -4.68 7.19 -2.20
C LEU A 316 -4.30 6.96 -0.73
N GLY A 317 -4.45 7.97 0.12
CA GLY A 317 -4.04 7.91 1.51
C GLY A 317 -4.81 6.89 2.37
N THR A 318 -6.00 6.48 1.91
CA THR A 318 -6.80 5.42 2.53
C THR A 318 -6.31 4.01 2.16
N ALA A 319 -5.47 3.89 1.12
CA ALA A 319 -4.92 2.59 0.74
C ALA A 319 -3.81 2.18 1.73
N PHE A 320 -3.99 1.05 2.40
CA PHE A 320 -3.09 0.54 3.46
C PHE A 320 -1.61 0.40 3.03
N PHE A 321 -1.36 0.24 1.72
CA PHE A 321 -0.02 0.10 1.13
C PHE A 321 0.58 1.42 0.63
N PHE A 322 -0.15 2.55 0.70
CA PHE A 322 0.30 3.81 0.14
C PHE A 322 1.12 4.61 1.15
N ARG A 323 2.40 4.81 0.84
CA ARG A 323 3.27 5.75 1.56
C ARG A 323 3.90 6.69 0.56
N LEU A 324 3.53 7.98 0.62
CA LEU A 324 4.08 8.99 -0.27
C LEU A 324 5.49 9.42 0.15
N HIS A 325 6.49 9.02 -0.61
CA HIS A 325 7.86 9.51 -0.48
C HIS A 325 8.18 10.50 -1.61
N LEU A 326 8.10 11.80 -1.32
CA LEU A 326 8.52 12.82 -2.27
C LEU A 326 10.05 12.88 -2.34
N THR A 327 10.59 12.54 -3.50
CA THR A 327 12.02 12.58 -3.77
C THR A 327 12.36 13.85 -4.58
N ILE A 328 13.36 14.59 -4.16
CA ILE A 328 13.84 15.82 -4.86
C ILE A 328 14.64 15.45 -6.12
N VAL A 329 15.11 14.22 -6.24
CA VAL A 329 15.99 13.76 -7.33
C VAL A 329 15.47 14.12 -8.74
N PRO A 330 14.21 13.90 -9.12
CA PRO A 330 13.72 14.28 -10.45
C PRO A 330 13.81 15.77 -10.72
N CYS A 331 13.55 16.62 -9.72
CA CYS A 331 13.69 18.08 -9.86
C CYS A 331 15.14 18.50 -10.12
N VAL A 332 16.10 17.89 -9.41
CA VAL A 332 17.52 18.16 -9.60
C VAL A 332 17.99 17.71 -10.99
N LEU A 333 17.54 16.56 -11.48
CA LEU A 333 17.87 16.04 -12.82
C LEU A 333 17.32 16.91 -13.96
N MET A 334 16.23 17.66 -13.72
CA MET A 334 15.66 18.59 -14.71
C MET A 334 16.48 19.86 -14.86
N ILE A 335 17.24 20.31 -13.85
CA ILE A 335 18.00 21.57 -13.87
C ILE A 335 18.98 21.63 -15.05
N PRO A 336 19.87 20.65 -15.30
CA PRO A 336 20.81 20.73 -16.42
C PRO A 336 20.11 20.77 -17.79
N ILE A 337 18.96 20.10 -17.93
CA ILE A 337 18.17 20.14 -19.16
C ILE A 337 17.61 21.54 -19.38
N LEU A 338 16.99 22.14 -18.35
CA LEU A 338 16.45 23.50 -18.44
C LEU A 338 17.53 24.55 -18.70
N VAL A 339 18.70 24.40 -18.07
CA VAL A 339 19.87 25.27 -18.31
C VAL A 339 20.32 25.18 -19.77
N GLY A 340 20.38 23.95 -20.32
CA GLY A 340 20.72 23.75 -21.74
C GLY A 340 19.73 24.44 -22.68
N ILE A 341 18.42 24.27 -22.44
CA ILE A 341 17.35 24.88 -23.24
C ILE A 341 17.40 26.42 -23.14
N ALA A 342 17.51 26.95 -21.92
CA ALA A 342 17.59 28.40 -21.66
C ALA A 342 18.80 29.09 -22.34
N TYR A 343 19.88 28.33 -22.50
CA TYR A 343 21.09 28.84 -23.15
C TYR A 343 21.03 28.70 -24.67
N VAL A 344 20.71 27.50 -25.17
CA VAL A 344 20.83 27.16 -26.60
C VAL A 344 19.79 27.89 -27.44
N ILE A 345 18.51 27.91 -27.02
CA ILE A 345 17.44 28.42 -27.85
C ILE A 345 17.55 29.94 -28.09
N PRO A 346 17.70 30.82 -27.07
CA PRO A 346 17.84 32.26 -27.30
C PRO A 346 19.08 32.62 -28.09
N LYS A 347 20.21 31.93 -27.80
CA LYS A 347 21.43 32.12 -28.53
C LYS A 347 21.29 31.78 -30.01
N TYR A 348 20.71 30.63 -30.35
CA TYR A 348 20.46 30.20 -31.72
C TYR A 348 19.55 31.21 -32.46
N GLN A 349 18.48 31.66 -31.84
CA GLN A 349 17.53 32.62 -32.45
C GLN A 349 18.23 33.95 -32.72
N PHE A 350 19.03 34.45 -31.79
CA PHE A 350 19.81 35.68 -31.98
C PHE A 350 20.87 35.52 -33.07
N GLU A 351 21.63 34.44 -33.10
CA GLU A 351 22.63 34.18 -34.13
C GLU A 351 22.00 34.09 -35.51
N LYS A 352 20.85 33.47 -35.64
CA LYS A 352 20.11 33.40 -36.90
C LYS A 352 19.64 34.78 -37.36
N MET A 353 19.13 35.62 -36.46
CA MET A 353 18.73 37.00 -36.75
C MET A 353 19.93 37.88 -37.09
N SER A 354 21.04 37.76 -36.37
CA SER A 354 22.25 38.59 -36.53
C SER A 354 23.05 38.28 -37.80
N ARG A 355 22.66 37.33 -38.62
CA ARG A 355 23.23 37.11 -39.97
C ARG A 355 22.81 38.18 -40.96
N GLU A 356 21.66 38.84 -40.74
CA GLU A 356 21.27 40.02 -41.52
C GLU A 356 22.10 41.27 -41.05
N SER A 357 22.43 42.15 -41.99
CA SER A 357 23.18 43.40 -41.66
C SER A 357 22.34 44.29 -40.73
N ILE A 358 23.02 45.11 -39.89
CA ILE A 358 22.34 46.05 -38.98
C ILE A 358 21.43 47.00 -39.75
N VAL A 359 21.87 47.50 -40.91
CA VAL A 359 21.11 48.39 -41.77
C VAL A 359 19.83 47.69 -42.27
N GLU A 360 19.90 46.46 -42.67
CA GLU A 360 18.77 45.67 -43.16
C GLU A 360 17.75 45.36 -42.06
N ARG A 361 18.25 45.11 -40.82
CA ARG A 361 17.39 44.89 -39.64
C ARG A 361 16.62 46.13 -39.22
N ILE A 362 17.16 47.32 -39.47
CA ILE A 362 16.49 48.60 -39.16
C ILE A 362 15.51 48.99 -40.26
N ARG A 363 15.81 48.68 -41.54
CA ARG A 363 15.06 49.12 -42.71
C ARG A 363 13.83 48.26 -43.05
N LYS A 364 13.80 46.98 -42.72
CA LYS A 364 12.64 46.12 -42.94
C LYS A 364 11.52 46.48 -41.95
N GLU A 365 10.39 46.89 -42.45
CA GLU A 365 9.13 47.00 -41.73
C GLU A 365 8.51 45.64 -41.35
#